data_93ee65466772525f15fa93c9dc0312a5
#
_entry.id   93ee65466772525f15fa93c9dc0312a5
#
_cell.length_a   1.000
_cell.length_b   1.000
_cell.length_c   1.000
_cell.angle_alpha   90.00
_cell.angle_beta   90.00
_cell.angle_gamma   90.00
#
_symmetry.space_group_name_H-M   'P 1'
#
loop_
_entity.id
_entity.type
_entity.pdbx_description
1 polymer ?
#
loop_
_entity_poly.entity_id
_entity_poly.type
_entity_poly.pdbx_seq_one_letter_code
_entity_poly.pdbx_strand_id
1 'polypeptide(L)'
;ILGLDALKLLNDSKYLIFFISSILISIPLSFYYADANLFLNELGMANAAGVMTLGQISEALFILLLPVFLKKYGIKTTLAVGMFAWALRYVLFAFGDTGSNIWMLIFGIILHGVCYDFFFVSGQIYTDFKAGEKYKSAAQGLITLAVYGIGMLIGFRLAGRVTDIYAIDGGHNWSEIWTIPAIFAFVVFVLFIIIYKNEKIEIEK
;
A
#
# COMPACT_ATOMS: atom_id res chain seq x y z
N ILE A 1 27.68 10.52 10.17
CA ILE A 1 26.43 11.15 10.63
C ILE A 1 25.30 10.26 10.12
N LEU A 2 24.74 9.42 11.01
CA LEU A 2 23.87 8.30 10.63
C LEU A 2 22.38 8.69 10.54
N GLY A 3 22.04 10.00 10.59
CA GLY A 3 20.63 10.43 10.50
C GLY A 3 19.72 9.95 11.66
N LEU A 4 20.31 9.44 12.76
CA LEU A 4 19.58 8.89 13.92
C LEU A 4 18.68 9.92 14.60
N ASP A 5 18.89 11.21 14.34
CA ASP A 5 18.02 12.28 14.86
C ASP A 5 16.57 12.13 14.36
N ALA A 6 16.33 11.52 13.19
CA ALA A 6 14.99 11.25 12.70
C ALA A 6 14.19 10.30 13.61
N LEU A 7 14.85 9.45 14.41
CA LEU A 7 14.19 8.61 15.40
C LEU A 7 13.40 9.42 16.45
N LYS A 8 13.75 10.68 16.67
CA LYS A 8 13.00 11.58 17.55
C LYS A 8 11.55 11.80 17.09
N LEU A 9 11.28 11.64 15.78
CA LEU A 9 9.92 11.72 15.25
C LEU A 9 9.00 10.64 15.82
N LEU A 10 9.55 9.50 16.21
CA LEU A 10 8.79 8.40 16.82
C LEU A 10 8.29 8.73 18.24
N ASN A 11 8.75 9.81 18.85
CA ASN A 11 8.21 10.32 20.13
C ASN A 11 6.85 11.03 19.92
N ASP A 12 6.54 11.47 18.70
CA ASP A 12 5.21 11.94 18.35
C ASP A 12 4.29 10.75 18.12
N SER A 13 3.27 10.60 18.97
CA SER A 13 2.35 9.46 18.91
C SER A 13 1.61 9.33 17.59
N LYS A 14 1.29 10.45 16.91
CA LYS A 14 0.62 10.43 15.61
C LYS A 14 1.57 9.92 14.53
N TYR A 15 2.81 10.40 14.54
CA TYR A 15 3.82 9.93 13.60
C TYR A 15 4.17 8.45 13.85
N LEU A 16 4.27 8.04 15.11
CA LEU A 16 4.51 6.63 15.47
C LEU A 16 3.42 5.70 14.95
N ILE A 17 2.14 6.08 15.10
CA ILE A 17 1.01 5.30 14.59
C ILE A 17 1.10 5.20 13.05
N PHE A 18 1.36 6.30 12.37
CA PHE A 18 1.56 6.31 10.93
C PHE A 18 2.75 5.42 10.53
N PHE A 19 3.88 5.52 11.22
CA PHE A 19 5.10 4.74 10.96
C PHE A 19 4.86 3.24 11.10
N ILE A 20 4.21 2.80 12.18
CA ILE A 20 3.83 1.39 12.39
C ILE A 20 2.85 0.95 11.30
N SER A 21 1.85 1.77 10.98
CA SER A 21 0.89 1.47 9.93
C SER A 21 1.55 1.33 8.57
N SER A 22 2.62 2.09 8.30
CA SER A 22 3.40 2.00 7.05
C SER A 22 4.15 0.67 6.95
N ILE A 23 4.72 0.17 8.04
CA ILE A 23 5.32 -1.17 8.10
C ILE A 23 4.25 -2.23 7.82
N LEU A 24 3.11 -2.14 8.51
CA LEU A 24 2.05 -3.13 8.40
C LEU A 24 1.42 -3.18 7.01
N ILE A 25 1.14 -2.01 6.38
CA ILE A 25 0.53 -1.99 5.04
C ILE A 25 1.51 -2.41 3.94
N SER A 26 2.81 -2.36 4.19
CA SER A 26 3.82 -2.86 3.26
C SER A 26 3.85 -4.39 3.19
N ILE A 27 3.27 -5.09 4.17
CA ILE A 27 3.13 -6.54 4.13
C ILE A 27 2.18 -6.96 2.99
N PRO A 28 0.92 -6.50 2.91
CA PRO A 28 0.07 -6.78 1.75
C PRO A 28 0.65 -6.25 0.43
N LEU A 29 1.34 -5.10 0.42
CA LEU A 29 2.04 -4.61 -0.77
C LEU A 29 3.00 -5.65 -1.36
N SER A 30 3.70 -6.40 -0.50
CA SER A 30 4.65 -7.44 -0.93
C SER A 30 3.98 -8.59 -1.67
N PHE A 31 2.76 -8.98 -1.29
CA PHE A 31 1.98 -9.98 -2.03
C PHE A 31 1.74 -9.54 -3.48
N TYR A 32 1.42 -8.27 -3.69
CA TYR A 32 1.24 -7.77 -5.04
C TYR A 32 2.52 -7.87 -5.87
N TYR A 33 3.66 -7.46 -5.31
CA TYR A 33 4.93 -7.52 -6.04
C TYR A 33 5.44 -8.95 -6.25
N ALA A 34 5.17 -9.86 -5.32
CA ALA A 34 5.56 -11.26 -5.45
C ALA A 34 4.69 -12.00 -6.47
N ASP A 35 3.37 -11.86 -6.35
CA ASP A 35 2.46 -12.86 -6.89
C ASP A 35 1.56 -12.34 -8.02
N ALA A 36 1.37 -11.01 -8.19
CA ALA A 36 0.36 -10.50 -9.12
C ALA A 36 0.61 -10.91 -10.58
N ASN A 37 1.86 -10.92 -11.03
CA ASN A 37 2.17 -11.33 -12.40
C ASN A 37 1.95 -12.84 -12.61
N LEU A 38 2.39 -13.66 -11.66
CA LEU A 38 2.17 -15.11 -11.68
C LEU A 38 0.67 -15.43 -11.67
N PHE A 39 -0.08 -14.81 -10.76
CA PHE A 39 -1.53 -14.91 -10.65
C PHE A 39 -2.24 -14.66 -11.99
N LEU A 40 -1.98 -13.53 -12.62
CA LEU A 40 -2.64 -13.15 -13.88
C LEU A 40 -2.28 -14.11 -15.02
N ASN A 41 -1.03 -14.60 -15.06
CA ASN A 41 -0.62 -15.59 -16.07
C ASN A 41 -1.29 -16.95 -15.82
N GLU A 42 -1.39 -17.43 -14.60
CA GLU A 42 -2.08 -18.69 -14.28
C GLU A 42 -3.58 -18.64 -14.55
N LEU A 43 -4.20 -17.46 -14.40
CA LEU A 43 -5.59 -17.25 -14.84
C LEU A 43 -5.75 -17.21 -16.38
N GLY A 44 -4.66 -17.27 -17.15
CA GLY A 44 -4.69 -17.22 -18.60
C GLY A 44 -4.89 -15.80 -19.16
N MET A 45 -4.54 -14.76 -18.41
CA MET A 45 -4.65 -13.37 -18.89
C MET A 45 -3.65 -13.11 -20.01
N ALA A 46 -4.14 -12.79 -21.19
CA ALA A 46 -3.29 -12.40 -22.30
C ALA A 46 -2.51 -11.11 -21.95
N ASN A 47 -1.18 -11.13 -22.14
CA ASN A 47 -0.31 -10.00 -21.88
C ASN A 47 -0.45 -9.42 -20.43
N ALA A 48 -0.39 -10.28 -19.42
CA ALA A 48 -0.53 -9.90 -18.02
C ALA A 48 0.36 -8.70 -17.63
N ALA A 49 1.63 -8.70 -18.03
CA ALA A 49 2.55 -7.59 -17.76
C ALA A 49 2.09 -6.27 -18.40
N GLY A 50 1.57 -6.31 -19.63
CA GLY A 50 1.00 -5.13 -20.29
C GLY A 50 -0.26 -4.63 -19.57
N VAL A 51 -1.13 -5.52 -19.10
CA VAL A 51 -2.32 -5.13 -18.33
C VAL A 51 -1.92 -4.51 -16.98
N MET A 52 -0.87 -5.00 -16.35
CA MET A 52 -0.36 -4.40 -15.09
C MET A 52 0.13 -2.95 -15.27
N THR A 53 0.50 -2.51 -16.48
CA THR A 53 0.87 -1.10 -16.74
C THR A 53 -0.29 -0.12 -16.50
N LEU A 54 -1.54 -0.58 -16.53
CA LEU A 54 -2.69 0.24 -16.15
C LEU A 54 -2.57 0.75 -14.70
N GLY A 55 -1.89 -0.01 -13.84
CA GLY A 55 -1.58 0.42 -12.46
C GLY A 55 -0.67 1.65 -12.45
N GLN A 56 0.41 1.66 -13.24
CA GLN A 56 1.32 2.79 -13.35
C GLN A 56 0.67 4.01 -14.01
N ILE A 57 -0.18 3.78 -15.01
CA ILE A 57 -0.97 4.86 -15.62
C ILE A 57 -1.90 5.48 -14.59
N SER A 58 -2.58 4.67 -13.79
CA SER A 58 -3.46 5.17 -12.73
C SER A 58 -2.70 5.97 -11.66
N GLU A 59 -1.50 5.51 -11.27
CA GLU A 59 -0.59 6.23 -10.36
C GLU A 59 -0.26 7.62 -10.91
N ALA A 60 0.17 7.72 -12.18
CA ALA A 60 0.44 8.99 -12.83
C ALA A 60 -0.77 9.95 -12.85
N LEU A 61 -2.01 9.42 -12.86
CA LEU A 61 -3.23 10.23 -12.82
C LEU A 61 -3.60 10.62 -11.39
N PHE A 62 -3.55 9.69 -10.44
CA PHE A 62 -3.96 9.95 -9.05
C PHE A 62 -2.99 10.86 -8.31
N ILE A 63 -1.68 10.84 -8.64
CA ILE A 63 -0.71 11.78 -8.05
C ILE A 63 -1.06 13.23 -8.35
N LEU A 64 -1.67 13.52 -9.50
CA LEU A 64 -2.13 14.87 -9.86
C LEU A 64 -3.35 15.30 -9.04
N LEU A 65 -4.17 14.37 -8.59
CA LEU A 65 -5.35 14.64 -7.75
C LEU A 65 -5.00 14.72 -6.26
N LEU A 66 -3.85 14.18 -5.87
CA LEU A 66 -3.43 14.08 -4.48
C LEU A 66 -3.41 15.41 -3.72
N PRO A 67 -2.85 16.52 -4.25
CA PRO A 67 -2.84 17.80 -3.53
C PRO A 67 -4.25 18.33 -3.26
N VAL A 68 -5.17 18.14 -4.21
CA VAL A 68 -6.58 18.56 -4.07
C VAL A 68 -7.25 17.74 -2.96
N PHE A 69 -6.99 16.44 -2.95
CA PHE A 69 -7.58 15.53 -1.97
C PHE A 69 -7.04 15.79 -0.55
N LEU A 70 -5.72 15.98 -0.41
CA LEU A 70 -5.08 16.32 0.86
C LEU A 70 -5.61 17.65 1.41
N LYS A 71 -5.75 18.67 0.56
CA LYS A 71 -6.28 19.98 0.97
C LYS A 71 -7.73 19.91 1.43
N LYS A 72 -8.56 19.10 0.75
CA LYS A 72 -10.00 19.02 1.03
C LYS A 72 -10.33 18.10 2.21
N TYR A 73 -9.67 16.96 2.32
CA TYR A 73 -10.04 15.90 3.27
C TYR A 73 -8.99 15.68 4.38
N GLY A 74 -7.80 16.25 4.22
CA GLY A 74 -6.71 16.12 5.19
C GLY A 74 -6.00 14.78 5.16
N ILE A 75 -4.90 14.70 5.93
CA ILE A 75 -3.98 13.56 5.89
C ILE A 75 -4.62 12.25 6.36
N LYS A 76 -5.41 12.27 7.46
CA LYS A 76 -6.04 11.06 8.00
C LYS A 76 -6.93 10.38 6.95
N THR A 77 -7.80 11.15 6.31
CA THR A 77 -8.73 10.62 5.31
C THR A 77 -8.00 10.11 4.09
N THR A 78 -6.98 10.82 3.64
CA THR A 78 -6.18 10.42 2.47
C THR A 78 -5.48 9.09 2.71
N LEU A 79 -4.76 8.95 3.83
CA LEU A 79 -4.10 7.70 4.21
C LEU A 79 -5.12 6.54 4.35
N ALA A 80 -6.26 6.81 4.99
CA ALA A 80 -7.31 5.81 5.17
C ALA A 80 -7.92 5.33 3.85
N VAL A 81 -8.13 6.22 2.89
CA VAL A 81 -8.61 5.85 1.54
C VAL A 81 -7.60 4.96 0.83
N GLY A 82 -6.30 5.28 0.91
CA GLY A 82 -5.24 4.42 0.38
C GLY A 82 -5.25 3.02 1.00
N MET A 83 -5.37 2.93 2.33
CA MET A 83 -5.44 1.63 3.04
C MET A 83 -6.70 0.83 2.67
N PHE A 84 -7.85 1.49 2.59
CA PHE A 84 -9.09 0.83 2.16
C PHE A 84 -8.99 0.32 0.72
N ALA A 85 -8.39 1.12 -0.17
CA ALA A 85 -8.17 0.70 -1.54
C ALA A 85 -7.27 -0.56 -1.63
N TRP A 86 -6.27 -0.72 -0.73
CA TRP A 86 -5.48 -1.96 -0.61
C TRP A 86 -6.37 -3.15 -0.28
N ALA A 87 -7.22 -3.05 0.73
CA ALA A 87 -8.13 -4.14 1.11
C ALA A 87 -9.10 -4.48 -0.03
N LEU A 88 -9.74 -3.47 -0.62
CA LEU A 88 -10.66 -3.65 -1.74
C LEU A 88 -9.98 -4.31 -2.96
N ARG A 89 -8.77 -3.89 -3.29
CA ARG A 89 -8.00 -4.46 -4.39
C ARG A 89 -7.81 -5.96 -4.26
N TYR A 90 -7.44 -6.44 -3.08
CA TYR A 90 -7.21 -7.86 -2.87
C TYR A 90 -8.51 -8.66 -2.82
N VAL A 91 -9.61 -8.08 -2.35
CA VAL A 91 -10.95 -8.67 -2.50
C VAL A 91 -11.29 -8.85 -3.97
N LEU A 92 -11.03 -7.84 -4.81
CA LEU A 92 -11.26 -7.91 -6.25
C LEU A 92 -10.39 -8.99 -6.92
N PHE A 93 -9.15 -9.18 -6.47
CA PHE A 93 -8.29 -10.25 -6.98
C PHE A 93 -8.75 -11.63 -6.50
N ALA A 94 -9.25 -11.75 -5.26
CA ALA A 94 -9.73 -13.02 -4.71
C ALA A 94 -10.96 -13.56 -5.48
N PHE A 95 -11.80 -12.67 -6.02
CA PHE A 95 -13.04 -13.04 -6.72
C PHE A 95 -13.03 -12.78 -8.23
N GLY A 96 -11.95 -12.19 -8.76
CA GLY A 96 -11.78 -11.91 -10.17
C GLY A 96 -11.36 -13.14 -10.97
N ASP A 97 -11.81 -13.22 -12.21
CA ASP A 97 -11.41 -14.24 -13.18
C ASP A 97 -11.21 -13.63 -14.58
N THR A 98 -10.71 -14.41 -15.52
CA THR A 98 -10.53 -13.95 -16.93
C THR A 98 -11.80 -14.11 -17.78
N GLY A 99 -12.93 -14.49 -17.19
CA GLY A 99 -14.24 -14.61 -17.82
C GLY A 99 -15.16 -13.44 -17.45
N SER A 100 -16.28 -13.76 -16.80
CA SER A 100 -17.34 -12.79 -16.45
C SER A 100 -16.87 -11.73 -15.43
N ASN A 101 -15.89 -12.04 -14.59
CA ASN A 101 -15.37 -11.16 -13.54
C ASN A 101 -14.04 -10.50 -13.89
N ILE A 102 -13.67 -10.46 -15.17
CA ILE A 102 -12.43 -9.79 -15.63
C ILE A 102 -12.35 -8.32 -15.20
N TRP A 103 -13.48 -7.65 -15.09
CA TRP A 103 -13.56 -6.28 -14.62
C TRP A 103 -13.02 -6.10 -13.19
N MET A 104 -13.15 -7.12 -12.33
CA MET A 104 -12.58 -7.11 -10.98
C MET A 104 -11.06 -7.07 -11.04
N LEU A 105 -10.44 -7.87 -11.91
CA LEU A 105 -8.99 -7.86 -12.10
C LEU A 105 -8.50 -6.51 -12.60
N ILE A 106 -9.14 -5.98 -13.65
CA ILE A 106 -8.77 -4.67 -14.24
C ILE A 106 -8.94 -3.55 -13.23
N PHE A 107 -10.08 -3.50 -12.52
CA PHE A 107 -10.32 -2.48 -11.50
C PHE A 107 -9.36 -2.61 -10.32
N GLY A 108 -9.06 -3.84 -9.87
CA GLY A 108 -8.06 -4.10 -8.86
C GLY A 108 -6.67 -3.62 -9.25
N ILE A 109 -6.29 -3.76 -10.53
CA ILE A 109 -5.03 -3.22 -11.05
C ILE A 109 -5.05 -1.68 -11.06
N ILE A 110 -6.13 -1.06 -11.55
CA ILE A 110 -6.28 0.41 -11.58
C ILE A 110 -6.28 1.02 -10.17
N LEU A 111 -6.78 0.33 -9.16
CA LEU A 111 -6.70 0.81 -7.77
C LEU A 111 -5.27 1.01 -7.28
N HIS A 112 -4.25 0.54 -8.02
CA HIS A 112 -2.85 0.73 -7.63
C HIS A 112 -2.49 2.19 -7.37
N GLY A 113 -2.91 3.11 -8.24
CA GLY A 113 -2.64 4.53 -8.07
C GLY A 113 -3.25 5.08 -6.77
N VAL A 114 -4.51 4.73 -6.47
CA VAL A 114 -5.13 5.14 -5.19
C VAL A 114 -4.38 4.53 -4.00
N CYS A 115 -4.08 3.24 -4.04
CA CYS A 115 -3.36 2.56 -2.98
C CYS A 115 -2.01 3.23 -2.69
N TYR A 116 -1.23 3.45 -3.74
CA TYR A 116 0.14 3.90 -3.64
C TYR A 116 0.23 5.39 -3.31
N ASP A 117 -0.44 6.24 -4.09
CA ASP A 117 -0.34 7.69 -3.92
C ASP A 117 -0.98 8.18 -2.63
N PHE A 118 -2.18 7.67 -2.32
CA PHE A 118 -2.91 8.15 -1.16
C PHE A 118 -2.36 7.62 0.16
N PHE A 119 -1.57 6.55 0.14
CA PHE A 119 -0.89 6.09 1.33
C PHE A 119 0.60 6.42 1.33
N PHE A 120 1.39 5.94 0.37
CA PHE A 120 2.85 6.09 0.43
C PHE A 120 3.31 7.49 0.04
N VAL A 121 2.81 8.07 -1.06
CA VAL A 121 3.21 9.44 -1.45
C VAL A 121 2.70 10.45 -0.44
N SER A 122 1.45 10.34 0.02
CA SER A 122 0.94 11.18 1.13
C SER A 122 1.73 10.99 2.41
N GLY A 123 2.18 9.78 2.70
CA GLY A 123 3.01 9.46 3.84
C GLY A 123 4.38 10.11 3.78
N GLN A 124 4.98 10.21 2.59
CA GLN A 124 6.22 10.94 2.38
C GLN A 124 6.03 12.45 2.62
N ILE A 125 4.95 13.04 2.10
CA ILE A 125 4.58 14.44 2.35
C ILE A 125 4.37 14.69 3.85
N TYR A 126 3.66 13.79 4.52
CA TYR A 126 3.46 13.86 5.97
C TYR A 126 4.75 13.74 6.76
N THR A 127 5.65 12.87 6.33
CA THR A 127 6.98 12.70 6.93
C THR A 127 7.82 13.98 6.80
N ASP A 128 7.81 14.62 5.62
CA ASP A 128 8.48 15.90 5.39
C ASP A 128 7.94 17.00 6.31
N PHE A 129 6.62 17.10 6.42
CA PHE A 129 5.96 18.06 7.31
C PHE A 129 6.39 17.86 8.78
N LYS A 130 6.43 16.61 9.25
CA LYS A 130 6.83 16.30 10.63
C LYS A 130 8.32 16.53 10.90
N ALA A 131 9.16 16.26 9.93
CA ALA A 131 10.61 16.38 10.07
C ALA A 131 11.11 17.84 10.04
N GLY A 132 10.41 18.71 9.32
CA GLY A 132 10.89 20.05 8.98
C GLY A 132 12.18 20.00 8.17
N GLU A 133 12.64 21.15 7.70
CA GLU A 133 13.78 21.25 6.77
C GLU A 133 15.06 20.59 7.30
N LYS A 134 15.29 20.65 8.60
CA LYS A 134 16.54 20.14 9.21
C LYS A 134 16.71 18.63 9.13
N TYR A 135 15.61 17.87 9.23
CA TYR A 135 15.67 16.40 9.34
C TYR A 135 15.00 15.69 8.18
N LYS A 136 14.53 16.40 7.16
CA LYS A 136 13.75 15.89 6.04
C LYS A 136 14.37 14.66 5.38
N SER A 137 15.63 14.76 4.94
CA SER A 137 16.31 13.64 4.26
C SER A 137 16.48 12.41 5.18
N ALA A 138 16.78 12.63 6.48
CA ALA A 138 16.92 11.53 7.44
C ALA A 138 15.57 10.85 7.74
N ALA A 139 14.50 11.63 7.80
CA ALA A 139 13.15 11.13 8.01
C ALA A 139 12.63 10.33 6.81
N GLN A 140 12.93 10.79 5.58
CA GLN A 140 12.63 10.03 4.37
C GLN A 140 13.41 8.70 4.33
N GLY A 141 14.67 8.70 4.74
CA GLY A 141 15.44 7.46 4.91
C GLY A 141 14.82 6.52 5.94
N LEU A 142 14.33 7.05 7.07
CA LEU A 142 13.71 6.27 8.14
C LEU A 142 12.38 5.62 7.66
N ILE A 143 11.50 6.35 6.99
CA ILE A 143 10.24 5.79 6.47
C ILE A 143 10.50 4.81 5.32
N THR A 144 11.49 5.07 4.47
CA THR A 144 11.92 4.15 3.42
C THR A 144 12.41 2.83 4.02
N LEU A 145 13.23 2.88 5.07
CA LEU A 145 13.67 1.68 5.80
C LEU A 145 12.49 0.91 6.41
N ALA A 146 11.51 1.61 6.98
CA ALA A 146 10.31 1.00 7.53
C ALA A 146 9.50 0.25 6.48
N VAL A 147 9.23 0.90 5.35
CA VAL A 147 8.41 0.37 4.25
C VAL A 147 9.16 -0.72 3.49
N TYR A 148 10.26 -0.34 2.81
CA TYR A 148 10.97 -1.21 1.87
C TYR A 148 11.99 -2.14 2.56
N GLY A 149 12.48 -1.79 3.75
CA GLY A 149 13.33 -2.64 4.55
C GLY A 149 12.51 -3.62 5.39
N ILE A 150 11.90 -3.14 6.46
CA ILE A 150 11.26 -3.99 7.47
C ILE A 150 9.95 -4.60 6.94
N GLY A 151 9.04 -3.74 6.46
CA GLY A 151 7.70 -4.17 6.03
C GLY A 151 7.74 -5.15 4.88
N MET A 152 8.48 -4.84 3.82
CA MET A 152 8.58 -5.73 2.66
C MET A 152 9.39 -7.00 2.94
N LEU A 153 10.42 -6.94 3.80
CA LEU A 153 11.16 -8.15 4.19
C LEU A 153 10.25 -9.17 4.87
N ILE A 154 9.40 -8.71 5.79
CA ILE A 154 8.40 -9.56 6.45
C ILE A 154 7.37 -10.01 5.41
N GLY A 155 6.88 -9.08 4.61
CA GLY A 155 5.82 -9.31 3.64
C GLY A 155 6.19 -10.33 2.56
N PHE A 156 7.38 -10.25 1.96
CA PHE A 156 7.82 -11.23 0.96
C PHE A 156 7.98 -12.64 1.54
N ARG A 157 8.45 -12.75 2.80
CA ARG A 157 8.53 -14.05 3.46
C ARG A 157 7.15 -14.65 3.72
N LEU A 158 6.18 -13.80 4.11
CA LEU A 158 4.81 -14.24 4.32
C LEU A 158 4.13 -14.58 2.99
N ALA A 159 4.30 -13.75 1.96
CA ALA A 159 3.75 -14.01 0.63
C ALA A 159 4.22 -15.36 0.11
N GLY A 160 5.53 -15.61 0.04
CA GLY A 160 6.06 -16.89 -0.42
C GLY A 160 5.53 -18.07 0.37
N ARG A 161 5.46 -18.00 1.72
CA ARG A 161 4.90 -19.08 2.53
C ARG A 161 3.42 -19.33 2.27
N VAL A 162 2.63 -18.27 2.10
CA VAL A 162 1.21 -18.40 1.79
C VAL A 162 1.02 -19.02 0.42
N THR A 163 1.77 -18.57 -0.58
CA THR A 163 1.71 -19.13 -1.92
C THR A 163 2.09 -20.61 -1.95
N ASP A 164 3.15 -21.00 -1.22
CA ASP A 164 3.54 -22.40 -1.07
C ASP A 164 2.44 -23.27 -0.39
N ILE A 165 1.77 -22.75 0.65
CA ILE A 165 0.71 -23.48 1.38
C ILE A 165 -0.52 -23.74 0.50
N TYR A 166 -0.86 -22.78 -0.37
CA TYR A 166 -2.02 -22.86 -1.26
C TYR A 166 -1.67 -23.31 -2.68
N ALA A 167 -0.47 -23.89 -2.86
CA ALA A 167 -0.12 -24.56 -4.11
C ALA A 167 -0.97 -25.82 -4.32
N ILE A 168 -1.45 -26.01 -5.55
CA ILE A 168 -2.25 -27.18 -5.98
C ILE A 168 -1.64 -27.77 -7.25
N ASP A 169 -2.08 -28.94 -7.66
CA ASP A 169 -1.61 -29.54 -8.91
C ASP A 169 -1.93 -28.62 -10.09
N GLY A 170 -0.88 -28.12 -10.73
CA GLY A 170 -0.98 -27.25 -11.91
C GLY A 170 -1.17 -25.75 -11.64
N GLY A 171 -1.03 -25.27 -10.40
CA GLY A 171 -1.10 -23.85 -10.07
C GLY A 171 -1.34 -23.55 -8.60
N HIS A 172 -2.15 -22.55 -8.31
CA HIS A 172 -2.40 -22.07 -6.95
C HIS A 172 -3.88 -21.77 -6.69
N ASN A 173 -4.31 -21.89 -5.43
CA ASN A 173 -5.64 -21.43 -5.00
C ASN A 173 -5.60 -19.92 -4.74
N TRP A 174 -5.70 -19.14 -5.80
CA TRP A 174 -5.54 -17.67 -5.76
C TRP A 174 -6.58 -16.97 -4.90
N SER A 175 -7.80 -17.49 -4.82
CA SER A 175 -8.84 -16.88 -3.98
C SER A 175 -8.42 -16.85 -2.50
N GLU A 176 -7.89 -17.96 -1.99
CA GLU A 176 -7.38 -18.06 -0.62
C GLU A 176 -6.14 -17.16 -0.42
N ILE A 177 -5.20 -17.19 -1.38
CA ILE A 177 -3.97 -16.38 -1.32
C ILE A 177 -4.30 -14.90 -1.20
N TRP A 178 -5.21 -14.37 -2.04
CA TRP A 178 -5.55 -12.94 -2.01
C TRP A 178 -6.46 -12.55 -0.86
N THR A 179 -7.23 -13.47 -0.30
CA THR A 179 -8.08 -13.22 0.88
C THR A 179 -7.24 -12.86 2.12
N ILE A 180 -6.06 -13.45 2.27
CA ILE A 180 -5.17 -13.18 3.42
C ILE A 180 -4.71 -11.73 3.47
N PRO A 181 -4.05 -11.16 2.43
CA PRO A 181 -3.66 -9.75 2.42
C PRO A 181 -4.88 -8.81 2.42
N ALA A 182 -6.05 -9.21 1.88
CA ALA A 182 -7.27 -8.42 1.95
C ALA A 182 -7.73 -8.22 3.39
N ILE A 183 -7.86 -9.31 4.16
CA ILE A 183 -8.24 -9.25 5.58
C ILE A 183 -7.18 -8.48 6.38
N PHE A 184 -5.90 -8.75 6.15
CA PHE A 184 -4.83 -8.07 6.85
C PHE A 184 -4.87 -6.56 6.62
N ALA A 185 -4.96 -6.11 5.36
CA ALA A 185 -5.05 -4.69 5.02
C ALA A 185 -6.29 -4.03 5.61
N PHE A 186 -7.44 -4.74 5.62
CA PHE A 186 -8.68 -4.26 6.22
C PHE A 186 -8.55 -4.08 7.74
N VAL A 187 -7.93 -5.04 8.44
CA VAL A 187 -7.68 -4.93 9.88
C VAL A 187 -6.78 -3.74 10.20
N VAL A 188 -5.68 -3.56 9.43
CA VAL A 188 -4.78 -2.41 9.60
C VAL A 188 -5.53 -1.09 9.35
N PHE A 189 -6.37 -1.02 8.32
CA PHE A 189 -7.23 0.13 8.03
C PHE A 189 -8.14 0.47 9.21
N VAL A 190 -8.87 -0.52 9.75
CA VAL A 190 -9.79 -0.31 10.88
C VAL A 190 -9.04 0.18 12.12
N LEU A 191 -7.91 -0.44 12.46
CA LEU A 191 -7.07 -0.03 13.58
C LEU A 191 -6.56 1.40 13.40
N PHE A 192 -6.12 1.75 12.19
CA PHE A 192 -5.66 3.10 11.86
C PHE A 192 -6.80 4.14 12.07
N ILE A 193 -8.00 3.88 11.57
CA ILE A 193 -9.15 4.79 11.73
C ILE A 193 -9.46 5.05 13.21
N ILE A 194 -9.40 4.01 14.05
CA ILE A 194 -9.72 4.09 15.47
C ILE A 194 -8.62 4.83 16.25
N ILE A 195 -7.36 4.51 15.98
CA ILE A 195 -6.24 4.95 16.82
C ILE A 195 -5.67 6.29 16.34
N TYR A 196 -5.61 6.53 15.02
CA TYR A 196 -4.98 7.73 14.48
C TYR A 196 -5.88 8.94 14.65
N LYS A 197 -5.40 9.94 15.40
CA LYS A 197 -6.09 11.23 15.57
C LYS A 197 -5.74 12.18 14.43
N ASN A 198 -6.76 12.84 13.86
CA ASN A 198 -6.58 13.76 12.76
C ASN A 198 -5.61 14.91 13.11
N GLU A 199 -4.85 15.33 12.13
CA GLU A 199 -3.90 16.43 12.23
C GLU A 199 -4.02 17.31 10.99
N LYS A 200 -3.99 18.64 11.20
CA LYS A 200 -3.92 19.58 10.08
C LYS A 200 -2.47 19.69 9.63
N ILE A 201 -2.22 19.43 8.38
CA ILE A 201 -0.94 19.70 7.71
C ILE A 201 -1.13 20.94 6.83
N GLU A 202 -0.23 21.90 6.95
CA GLU A 202 -0.16 23.02 6.02
C GLU A 202 0.72 22.59 4.84
N ILE A 203 0.10 22.45 3.68
CA ILE A 203 0.83 22.19 2.44
C ILE A 203 1.25 23.57 1.93
N GLU A 204 2.54 23.86 1.99
CA GLU A 204 3.11 25.08 1.40
C GLU A 204 2.70 25.17 -0.08
N LYS A 205 2.43 26.42 -0.51
CA LYS A 205 1.92 26.72 -1.85
C LYS A 205 3.05 26.66 -2.89
#